data_0ebbb4e89263f9b4954119f62a31a079
#
_entry.id   0ebbb4e89263f9b4954119f62a31a079
#
_cell.length_a   1.000
_cell.length_b   1.000
_cell.length_c   1.000
_cell.angle_alpha   90.00
_cell.angle_beta   90.00
_cell.angle_gamma   90.00
#
_symmetry.space_group_name_H-M   'P 1'
#
loop_
_entity.id
_entity.type
_entity.pdbx_description
1 polymer ?
#
loop_
_entity_poly.entity_id
_entity_poly.type
_entity_poly.pdbx_seq_one_letter_code
_entity_poly.pdbx_strand_id
1 'polypeptide(L)'
;MDSLKKRIYVADDDDNIRQVVRTFLSSDGHEVEDFPTGDLLLERFRQAPCDLAILDVMMPGRDGFAVCTELRKLSTVPIIMLTARDSENDFAMGLGLGSDDYITKPFSAMALLMRVRAIFRRIDFESQKHEAPAPAAVSVGKLRLDEDRRRILSEGKPLALTPTEYEVLKYLMLHADQAVSREELLNTVWGFESVVETRATDDTVRRLRQKLGESSVNIAAVWGYGFRLEETK
;
A
#
# COMPACT_ATOMS: atom_id res chain seq x y z
N MET A 1 2.80 -8.01 23.75
CA MET A 1 2.65 -8.57 22.39
C MET A 1 3.96 -8.26 21.71
N ASP A 2 4.79 -9.28 21.47
CA ASP A 2 6.03 -9.11 20.70
C ASP A 2 5.66 -8.75 19.28
N SER A 3 5.75 -7.47 18.95
CA SER A 3 5.70 -7.01 17.57
C SER A 3 6.93 -7.57 16.87
N LEU A 4 6.74 -8.44 15.88
CA LEU A 4 7.83 -8.96 15.06
C LEU A 4 8.65 -7.78 14.55
N LYS A 5 9.95 -7.78 14.87
CA LYS A 5 10.90 -6.77 14.43
C LYS A 5 10.89 -6.71 12.90
N LYS A 6 10.43 -5.59 12.32
CA LYS A 6 10.36 -5.37 10.87
C LYS A 6 11.53 -4.51 10.42
N ARG A 7 12.03 -4.78 9.21
CA ARG A 7 13.08 -3.97 8.58
C ARG A 7 12.44 -2.87 7.74
N ILE A 8 12.80 -1.62 8.03
CA ILE A 8 12.27 -0.44 7.35
C ILE A 8 13.43 0.32 6.70
N TYR A 9 13.28 0.66 5.43
CA TYR A 9 14.22 1.52 4.71
C TYR A 9 13.63 2.91 4.54
N VAL A 10 14.45 3.93 4.79
CA VAL A 10 14.06 5.34 4.68
C VAL A 10 15.01 6.05 3.74
N ALA A 11 14.53 6.67 2.69
CA ALA A 11 15.32 7.54 1.83
C ALA A 11 14.75 8.96 1.87
N ASP A 12 15.60 9.91 2.22
CA ASP A 12 15.32 11.35 2.28
C ASP A 12 16.67 12.07 2.21
N ASP A 13 16.79 13.21 1.56
CA ASP A 13 18.06 13.96 1.50
C ASP A 13 18.31 14.80 2.76
N ASP A 14 17.28 15.10 3.55
CA ASP A 14 17.40 15.82 4.83
C ASP A 14 17.80 14.87 5.98
N ASP A 15 19.01 15.07 6.50
CA ASP A 15 19.55 14.32 7.64
C ASP A 15 18.65 14.38 8.89
N ASN A 16 18.03 15.55 9.17
CA ASN A 16 17.19 15.72 10.36
C ASN A 16 15.92 14.87 10.22
N ILE A 17 15.31 14.83 9.03
CA ILE A 17 14.14 14.00 8.77
C ILE A 17 14.51 12.53 8.94
N ARG A 18 15.61 12.07 8.32
CA ARG A 18 16.07 10.69 8.47
C ARG A 18 16.30 10.31 9.92
N GLN A 19 16.97 11.18 10.69
CA GLN A 19 17.29 10.94 12.11
C GLN A 19 16.01 10.85 12.96
N VAL A 20 15.04 11.76 12.75
CA VAL A 20 13.76 11.74 13.45
C VAL A 20 12.99 10.46 13.14
N VAL A 21 12.82 10.13 11.85
CA VAL A 21 12.10 8.92 11.42
C VAL A 21 12.77 7.66 11.99
N ARG A 22 14.09 7.55 11.88
CA ARG A 22 14.87 6.42 12.42
C ARG A 22 14.67 6.29 13.92
N THR A 23 14.79 7.39 14.67
CA THR A 23 14.67 7.37 16.13
C THR A 23 13.29 6.87 16.58
N PHE A 24 12.22 7.41 15.98
CA PHE A 24 10.85 7.02 16.35
C PHE A 24 10.52 5.58 15.97
N LEU A 25 10.86 5.14 14.78
CA LEU A 25 10.57 3.78 14.34
C LEU A 25 11.43 2.73 15.05
N SER A 26 12.69 3.07 15.37
CA SER A 26 13.55 2.18 16.17
C SER A 26 13.05 2.07 17.61
N SER A 27 12.53 3.16 18.19
CA SER A 27 11.90 3.13 19.53
C SER A 27 10.62 2.29 19.57
N ASP A 28 9.96 2.09 18.42
CA ASP A 28 8.82 1.18 18.25
C ASP A 28 9.22 -0.29 18.02
N GLY A 29 10.51 -0.60 18.06
CA GLY A 29 11.06 -1.95 17.95
C GLY A 29 11.46 -2.39 16.55
N HIS A 30 11.40 -1.51 15.54
CA HIS A 30 11.76 -1.83 14.17
C HIS A 30 13.27 -1.71 13.92
N GLU A 31 13.77 -2.41 12.90
CA GLU A 31 15.13 -2.24 12.38
C GLU A 31 15.08 -1.21 11.24
N VAL A 32 15.72 -0.05 11.43
CA VAL A 32 15.65 1.04 10.47
C VAL A 32 17.02 1.32 9.87
N GLU A 33 17.12 1.23 8.55
CA GLU A 33 18.26 1.69 7.77
C GLU A 33 17.85 2.93 6.97
N ASP A 34 18.65 3.98 7.04
CA ASP A 34 18.38 5.25 6.38
C ASP A 34 19.43 5.59 5.32
N PHE A 35 18.98 6.23 4.24
CA PHE A 35 19.77 6.48 3.03
C PHE A 35 19.60 7.94 2.58
N PRO A 36 20.68 8.65 2.25
CA PRO A 36 20.61 10.03 1.74
C PRO A 36 20.13 10.12 0.29
N THR A 37 20.03 8.99 -0.42
CA THR A 37 19.59 8.94 -1.83
C THR A 37 18.80 7.67 -2.12
N GLY A 38 17.91 7.76 -3.11
CA GLY A 38 17.14 6.60 -3.58
C GLY A 38 17.98 5.50 -4.21
N ASP A 39 19.12 5.84 -4.83
CA ASP A 39 20.00 4.84 -5.45
C ASP A 39 20.65 3.93 -4.40
N LEU A 40 21.09 4.48 -3.28
CA LEU A 40 21.65 3.70 -2.16
C LEU A 40 20.59 2.77 -1.54
N LEU A 41 19.36 3.25 -1.38
CA LEU A 41 18.26 2.40 -0.92
C LEU A 41 18.02 1.24 -1.90
N LEU A 42 17.96 1.51 -3.20
CA LEU A 42 17.74 0.47 -4.22
C LEU A 42 18.87 -0.56 -4.25
N GLU A 43 20.12 -0.12 -4.12
CA GLU A 43 21.26 -1.02 -4.04
C GLU A 43 21.15 -1.95 -2.82
N ARG A 44 20.83 -1.37 -1.66
CA ARG A 44 20.64 -2.13 -0.43
C ARG A 44 19.47 -3.09 -0.51
N PHE A 45 18.35 -2.65 -1.11
CA PHE A 45 17.17 -3.48 -1.29
C PHE A 45 17.41 -4.72 -2.15
N ARG A 46 18.26 -4.61 -3.19
CA ARG A 46 18.65 -5.77 -4.01
C ARG A 46 19.47 -6.80 -3.25
N GLN A 47 20.27 -6.36 -2.27
CA GLN A 47 21.08 -7.24 -1.42
C GLN A 47 20.25 -7.85 -0.30
N ALA A 48 19.42 -7.07 0.35
CA ALA A 48 18.58 -7.48 1.47
C ALA A 48 17.25 -6.67 1.43
N PRO A 49 16.15 -7.26 0.97
CA PRO A 49 14.85 -6.59 0.94
C PRO A 49 14.38 -6.17 2.34
N CYS A 50 13.65 -5.04 2.41
CA CYS A 50 12.97 -4.56 3.60
C CYS A 50 11.50 -4.97 3.61
N ASP A 51 10.83 -4.79 4.78
CA ASP A 51 9.40 -5.03 4.96
C ASP A 51 8.54 -3.79 4.67
N LEU A 52 9.17 -2.59 4.64
CA LEU A 52 8.54 -1.31 4.30
C LEU A 52 9.60 -0.35 3.78
N ALA A 53 9.29 0.39 2.73
CA ALA A 53 10.09 1.52 2.27
C ALA A 53 9.37 2.85 2.52
N ILE A 54 10.09 3.85 3.01
CA ILE A 54 9.64 5.24 3.18
C ILE A 54 10.52 6.10 2.27
N LEU A 55 9.92 6.82 1.33
CA LEU A 55 10.64 7.54 0.28
C LEU A 55 10.24 9.00 0.26
N ASP A 56 11.20 9.89 0.36
CA ASP A 56 10.95 11.28 -0.02
C ASP A 56 10.77 11.39 -1.53
N VAL A 57 9.81 12.22 -1.93
CA VAL A 57 9.57 12.51 -3.35
C VAL A 57 10.73 13.32 -3.92
N MET A 58 11.18 14.35 -3.20
CA MET A 58 12.13 15.33 -3.68
C MET A 58 13.55 15.00 -3.22
N MET A 59 14.19 14.06 -3.89
CA MET A 59 15.60 13.73 -3.61
C MET A 59 16.50 14.10 -4.81
N PRO A 60 17.77 14.50 -4.57
CA PRO A 60 18.72 14.73 -5.64
C PRO A 60 19.05 13.43 -6.39
N GLY A 61 19.22 13.53 -7.69
CA GLY A 61 19.47 12.39 -8.56
C GLY A 61 18.18 11.67 -8.93
N ARG A 62 17.96 10.47 -8.40
CA ARG A 62 16.75 9.70 -8.61
C ARG A 62 15.70 10.10 -7.59
N ASP A 63 14.60 10.69 -8.04
CA ASP A 63 13.47 11.07 -7.19
C ASP A 63 12.74 9.85 -6.60
N GLY A 64 11.91 10.08 -5.57
CA GLY A 64 11.18 9.00 -4.90
C GLY A 64 10.21 8.25 -5.81
N PHE A 65 9.68 8.89 -6.84
CA PHE A 65 8.78 8.25 -7.80
C PHE A 65 9.52 7.25 -8.69
N ALA A 66 10.70 7.62 -9.16
CA ALA A 66 11.55 6.71 -9.92
C ALA A 66 12.02 5.53 -9.05
N VAL A 67 12.36 5.77 -7.77
CA VAL A 67 12.69 4.71 -6.81
C VAL A 67 11.49 3.77 -6.60
N CYS A 68 10.29 4.31 -6.38
CA CYS A 68 9.06 3.53 -6.24
C CYS A 68 8.82 2.64 -7.47
N THR A 69 8.97 3.19 -8.68
CA THR A 69 8.83 2.45 -9.93
C THR A 69 9.82 1.29 -10.03
N GLU A 70 11.08 1.50 -9.64
CA GLU A 70 12.10 0.44 -9.64
C GLU A 70 11.80 -0.64 -8.58
N LEU A 71 11.40 -0.25 -7.36
CA LEU A 71 10.99 -1.19 -6.33
C LEU A 71 9.81 -2.07 -6.79
N ARG A 72 8.84 -1.48 -7.50
CA ARG A 72 7.66 -2.22 -8.02
C ARG A 72 8.01 -3.25 -9.09
N LYS A 73 9.11 -3.07 -9.82
CA LYS A 73 9.63 -4.12 -10.72
C LYS A 73 10.22 -5.31 -9.96
N LEU A 74 10.66 -5.10 -8.73
CA LEU A 74 11.36 -6.09 -7.92
C LEU A 74 10.44 -6.75 -6.88
N SER A 75 9.45 -6.02 -6.34
CA SER A 75 8.69 -6.45 -5.16
C SER A 75 7.34 -5.74 -5.02
N THR A 76 6.47 -6.34 -4.22
CA THR A 76 5.22 -5.75 -3.73
C THR A 76 5.37 -5.15 -2.32
N VAL A 77 6.60 -4.89 -1.86
CA VAL A 77 6.86 -4.27 -0.55
C VAL A 77 6.03 -3.00 -0.39
N PRO A 78 5.39 -2.77 0.78
CA PRO A 78 4.66 -1.54 1.02
C PRO A 78 5.56 -0.31 0.94
N ILE A 79 5.05 0.79 0.36
CA ILE A 79 5.79 2.04 0.17
C ILE A 79 4.95 3.20 0.69
N ILE A 80 5.53 3.99 1.60
CA ILE A 80 5.01 5.30 2.01
C ILE A 80 5.83 6.38 1.31
N MET A 81 5.15 7.35 0.69
CA MET A 81 5.80 8.52 0.11
C MET A 81 5.72 9.70 1.07
N LEU A 82 6.84 10.41 1.24
CA LEU A 82 6.88 11.71 1.90
C LEU A 82 6.89 12.79 0.84
N THR A 83 5.97 13.75 0.89
CA THR A 83 5.81 14.77 -0.16
C THR A 83 5.65 16.17 0.40
N ALA A 84 6.09 17.19 -0.33
CA ALA A 84 5.82 18.58 0.03
C ALA A 84 4.33 18.94 -0.21
N ARG A 85 3.81 19.89 0.56
CA ARG A 85 2.38 20.26 0.61
C ARG A 85 1.83 20.88 -0.69
N ASP A 86 2.70 21.36 -1.57
CA ASP A 86 2.32 22.23 -2.70
C ASP A 86 2.20 21.50 -4.05
N SER A 87 2.27 20.17 -4.06
CA SER A 87 2.25 19.41 -5.30
C SER A 87 1.00 18.53 -5.44
N GLU A 88 -0.16 19.17 -5.67
CA GLU A 88 -1.36 18.41 -6.14
C GLU A 88 -1.02 17.58 -7.40
N ASN A 89 -0.10 18.05 -8.23
CA ASN A 89 0.40 17.30 -9.39
C ASN A 89 1.31 16.13 -9.02
N ASP A 90 2.18 16.28 -8.00
CA ASP A 90 3.06 15.19 -7.52
C ASP A 90 2.25 14.12 -6.81
N PHE A 91 1.21 14.51 -6.08
CA PHE A 91 0.25 13.62 -5.46
C PHE A 91 -0.47 12.75 -6.52
N ALA A 92 -0.90 13.36 -7.63
CA ALA A 92 -1.56 12.63 -8.72
C ALA A 92 -0.59 11.74 -9.52
N MET A 93 0.67 12.16 -9.71
CA MET A 93 1.70 11.35 -10.39
C MET A 93 2.15 10.17 -9.55
N GLY A 94 2.42 10.38 -8.26
CA GLY A 94 2.95 9.34 -7.39
C GLY A 94 1.99 8.20 -7.10
N LEU A 95 0.70 8.50 -6.95
CA LEU A 95 -0.35 7.49 -6.77
C LEU A 95 -0.44 6.54 -7.97
N GLY A 96 -0.14 7.05 -9.18
CA GLY A 96 -0.08 6.23 -10.38
C GLY A 96 1.06 5.22 -10.41
N LEU A 97 2.11 5.43 -9.63
CA LEU A 97 3.35 4.67 -9.69
C LEU A 97 3.44 3.52 -8.68
N GLY A 98 2.44 3.35 -7.80
CA GLY A 98 2.35 2.14 -7.00
C GLY A 98 2.65 2.29 -5.51
N SER A 99 2.74 3.49 -4.94
CA SER A 99 2.83 3.66 -3.49
C SER A 99 1.54 3.23 -2.78
N ASP A 100 1.66 2.86 -1.52
CA ASP A 100 0.54 2.36 -0.70
C ASP A 100 -0.04 3.46 0.20
N ASP A 101 0.76 4.47 0.55
CA ASP A 101 0.32 5.61 1.37
C ASP A 101 1.19 6.85 1.13
N TYR A 102 0.72 8.03 1.57
CA TYR A 102 1.37 9.34 1.44
C TYR A 102 1.30 10.12 2.73
N ILE A 103 2.36 10.86 3.01
CA ILE A 103 2.42 11.79 4.13
C ILE A 103 2.97 13.13 3.61
N THR A 104 2.23 14.20 3.84
CA THR A 104 2.67 15.55 3.46
C THR A 104 3.61 16.13 4.50
N LYS A 105 4.72 16.70 4.06
CA LYS A 105 5.65 17.49 4.89
C LYS A 105 5.07 18.90 5.11
N PRO A 106 5.13 19.49 6.33
CA PRO A 106 5.70 18.88 7.53
C PRO A 106 4.74 17.88 8.18
N PHE A 107 5.26 16.77 8.68
CA PHE A 107 4.49 15.75 9.40
C PHE A 107 4.98 15.56 10.83
N SER A 108 4.13 15.04 11.69
CA SER A 108 4.56 14.59 13.01
C SER A 108 5.09 13.15 12.93
N ALA A 109 6.18 12.86 13.66
CA ALA A 109 6.71 11.50 13.74
C ALA A 109 5.66 10.49 14.23
N MET A 110 4.73 10.92 15.09
CA MET A 110 3.62 10.10 15.56
C MET A 110 2.65 9.76 14.42
N ALA A 111 2.35 10.70 13.52
CA ALA A 111 1.48 10.44 12.37
C ALA A 111 2.10 9.41 11.43
N LEU A 112 3.41 9.50 11.17
CA LEU A 112 4.14 8.50 10.39
C LEU A 112 4.10 7.12 11.09
N LEU A 113 4.39 7.06 12.38
CA LEU A 113 4.36 5.83 13.16
C LEU A 113 2.99 5.14 13.10
N MET A 114 1.90 5.90 13.22
CA MET A 114 0.54 5.36 13.13
C MET A 114 0.25 4.75 11.75
N ARG A 115 0.77 5.33 10.67
CA ARG A 115 0.64 4.77 9.31
C ARG A 115 1.47 3.50 9.12
N VAL A 116 2.71 3.49 9.61
CA VAL A 116 3.57 2.29 9.62
C VAL A 116 2.89 1.14 10.38
N ARG A 117 2.36 1.42 11.58
CA ARG A 117 1.60 0.44 12.35
C ARG A 117 0.34 -0.04 11.62
N ALA A 118 -0.39 0.85 10.93
CA ALA A 118 -1.56 0.48 10.17
C ALA A 118 -1.20 -0.47 9.00
N ILE A 119 -0.10 -0.21 8.30
CA ILE A 119 0.40 -1.09 7.23
C ILE A 119 0.80 -2.45 7.81
N PHE A 120 1.61 -2.51 8.86
CA PHE A 120 2.03 -3.78 9.44
C PHE A 120 0.88 -4.54 10.09
N ARG A 121 -0.06 -3.86 10.72
CA ARG A 121 -1.29 -4.49 11.22
C ARG A 121 -2.05 -5.20 10.11
N ARG A 122 -2.20 -4.60 8.94
CA ARG A 122 -2.82 -5.24 7.76
C ARG A 122 -2.05 -6.50 7.35
N ILE A 123 -0.72 -6.46 7.43
CA ILE A 123 0.13 -7.59 7.08
C ILE A 123 0.08 -8.70 8.15
N ASP A 124 0.06 -8.36 9.44
CA ASP A 124 0.21 -9.30 10.56
C ASP A 124 -1.12 -9.84 11.11
N PHE A 125 -2.23 -9.08 11.00
CA PHE A 125 -3.53 -9.46 11.59
C PHE A 125 -4.10 -10.76 11.00
N GLU A 126 -3.70 -11.13 9.81
CA GLU A 126 -4.13 -12.35 9.14
C GLU A 126 -3.20 -13.55 9.36
N SER A 127 -1.97 -13.32 9.83
CA SER A 127 -1.07 -14.40 10.21
C SER A 127 -1.53 -15.14 11.48
N GLN A 128 -2.46 -14.56 12.26
CA GLN A 128 -2.95 -15.12 13.52
C GLN A 128 -4.35 -15.76 13.44
N LYS A 129 -5.04 -15.67 12.31
CA LYS A 129 -6.37 -16.28 12.14
C LYS A 129 -6.35 -17.72 11.64
N HIS A 130 -5.45 -18.56 12.14
CA HIS A 130 -5.34 -19.96 11.71
C HIS A 130 -6.26 -20.95 12.42
N GLU A 131 -7.27 -20.53 13.19
CA GLU A 131 -8.15 -21.45 13.94
C GLU A 131 -9.67 -21.25 13.74
N ALA A 132 -10.11 -20.61 12.67
CA ALA A 132 -11.53 -20.60 12.31
C ALA A 132 -11.78 -21.52 11.11
N PRO A 133 -12.92 -22.24 11.05
CA PRO A 133 -13.26 -23.08 9.90
C PRO A 133 -13.23 -22.23 8.63
N ALA A 134 -12.60 -22.74 7.57
CA ALA A 134 -12.41 -22.05 6.31
C ALA A 134 -13.75 -21.44 5.84
N PRO A 135 -13.86 -20.12 5.71
CA PRO A 135 -15.04 -19.52 5.11
C PRO A 135 -15.18 -20.05 3.69
N ALA A 136 -16.42 -20.16 3.21
CA ALA A 136 -16.71 -20.61 1.86
C ALA A 136 -15.85 -19.77 0.89
N ALA A 137 -15.10 -20.47 0.01
CA ALA A 137 -14.16 -19.81 -0.90
C ALA A 137 -14.85 -18.69 -1.68
N VAL A 138 -14.54 -17.45 -1.35
CA VAL A 138 -15.12 -16.27 -2.03
C VAL A 138 -14.58 -16.25 -3.45
N SER A 139 -15.49 -16.33 -4.41
CA SER A 139 -15.14 -16.26 -5.82
C SER A 139 -16.06 -15.28 -6.53
N VAL A 140 -15.51 -14.48 -7.43
CA VAL A 140 -16.27 -13.56 -8.29
C VAL A 140 -15.72 -13.76 -9.70
N GLY A 141 -16.53 -14.27 -10.61
CA GLY A 141 -16.06 -14.75 -11.91
C GLY A 141 -14.90 -15.75 -11.76
N LYS A 142 -13.79 -15.47 -12.38
CA LYS A 142 -12.56 -16.29 -12.27
C LYS A 142 -11.58 -15.84 -11.17
N LEU A 143 -11.96 -14.82 -10.39
CA LEU A 143 -11.20 -14.46 -9.19
C LEU A 143 -11.54 -15.39 -8.05
N ARG A 144 -10.53 -15.81 -7.32
CA ARG A 144 -10.67 -16.63 -6.11
C ARG A 144 -9.83 -16.03 -4.99
N LEU A 145 -10.46 -15.76 -3.86
CA LEU A 145 -9.81 -15.34 -2.65
C LEU A 145 -9.25 -16.57 -1.90
N ASP A 146 -7.95 -16.57 -1.64
CA ASP A 146 -7.24 -17.53 -0.80
C ASP A 146 -6.76 -16.75 0.44
N GLU A 147 -7.64 -16.66 1.45
CA GLU A 147 -7.36 -15.90 2.67
C GLU A 147 -6.19 -16.52 3.45
N ASP A 148 -6.10 -17.84 3.52
CA ASP A 148 -5.05 -18.53 4.26
C ASP A 148 -3.64 -18.19 3.76
N ARG A 149 -3.52 -17.98 2.45
CA ARG A 149 -2.24 -17.61 1.83
C ARG A 149 -2.16 -16.15 1.45
N ARG A 150 -3.15 -15.35 1.87
CA ARG A 150 -3.25 -13.92 1.60
C ARG A 150 -2.99 -13.56 0.14
N ARG A 151 -3.69 -14.22 -0.76
CA ARG A 151 -3.56 -14.00 -2.19
C ARG A 151 -4.90 -14.08 -2.90
N ILE A 152 -4.99 -13.37 -4.01
CA ILE A 152 -6.11 -13.47 -4.92
C ILE A 152 -5.58 -14.10 -6.21
N LEU A 153 -6.26 -15.14 -6.63
CA LEU A 153 -5.96 -15.86 -7.87
C LEU A 153 -6.88 -15.32 -8.97
N SER A 154 -6.32 -15.10 -10.15
CA SER A 154 -7.07 -14.87 -11.38
C SER A 154 -6.77 -16.03 -12.32
N GLU A 155 -7.78 -16.76 -12.76
CA GLU A 155 -7.64 -17.96 -13.60
C GLU A 155 -6.64 -18.99 -13.00
N GLY A 156 -6.62 -19.11 -11.67
CA GLY A 156 -5.73 -20.01 -10.95
C GLY A 156 -4.30 -19.52 -10.74
N LYS A 157 -3.94 -18.34 -11.27
CA LYS A 157 -2.62 -17.73 -11.10
C LYS A 157 -2.66 -16.61 -10.05
N PRO A 158 -1.70 -16.54 -9.11
CA PRO A 158 -1.63 -15.46 -8.15
C PRO A 158 -1.46 -14.09 -8.82
N LEU A 159 -2.27 -13.11 -8.40
CA LEU A 159 -2.05 -11.71 -8.76
C LEU A 159 -0.94 -11.12 -7.90
N ALA A 160 -0.01 -10.39 -8.52
CA ALA A 160 1.05 -9.66 -7.83
C ALA A 160 0.50 -8.34 -7.26
N LEU A 161 -0.13 -8.41 -6.08
CA LEU A 161 -0.77 -7.28 -5.42
C LEU A 161 0.12 -6.73 -4.31
N THR A 162 0.15 -5.40 -4.13
CA THR A 162 0.67 -4.81 -2.90
C THR A 162 -0.30 -5.08 -1.75
N PRO A 163 0.12 -4.93 -0.48
CA PRO A 163 -0.79 -5.13 0.66
C PRO A 163 -2.07 -4.30 0.56
N THR A 164 -1.98 -3.04 0.15
CA THR A 164 -3.14 -2.15 0.01
C THR A 164 -4.05 -2.58 -1.15
N GLU A 165 -3.49 -2.97 -2.28
CA GLU A 165 -4.26 -3.49 -3.42
C GLU A 165 -4.99 -4.79 -3.08
N TYR A 166 -4.34 -5.67 -2.31
CA TYR A 166 -4.97 -6.89 -1.82
C TYR A 166 -6.19 -6.58 -0.95
N GLU A 167 -6.05 -5.68 0.03
CA GLU A 167 -7.16 -5.32 0.92
C GLU A 167 -8.32 -4.67 0.18
N VAL A 168 -8.05 -3.75 -0.76
CA VAL A 168 -9.11 -3.13 -1.57
C VAL A 168 -9.82 -4.18 -2.42
N LEU A 169 -9.09 -5.06 -3.11
CA LEU A 169 -9.70 -6.07 -3.96
C LEU A 169 -10.46 -7.12 -3.14
N LYS A 170 -9.89 -7.57 -2.00
CA LYS A 170 -10.57 -8.44 -1.04
C LYS A 170 -11.89 -7.84 -0.59
N TYR A 171 -11.87 -6.56 -0.16
CA TYR A 171 -13.08 -5.88 0.30
C TYR A 171 -14.15 -5.81 -0.79
N LEU A 172 -13.76 -5.47 -2.01
CA LEU A 172 -14.67 -5.44 -3.16
C LEU A 172 -15.21 -6.84 -3.52
N MET A 173 -14.40 -7.91 -3.37
CA MET A 173 -14.86 -9.30 -3.59
C MET A 173 -15.88 -9.74 -2.55
N LEU A 174 -15.68 -9.36 -1.29
CA LEU A 174 -16.64 -9.65 -0.20
C LEU A 174 -17.96 -8.89 -0.36
N HIS A 175 -17.97 -7.79 -1.10
CA HIS A 175 -19.14 -6.96 -1.40
C HIS A 175 -19.45 -6.94 -2.92
N ALA A 176 -19.25 -8.10 -3.58
CA ALA A 176 -19.47 -8.20 -5.02
C ALA A 176 -20.90 -7.75 -5.39
N ASP A 177 -21.04 -7.08 -6.53
CA ASP A 177 -22.28 -6.48 -7.04
C ASP A 177 -22.88 -5.34 -6.18
N GLN A 178 -22.24 -5.00 -5.06
CA GLN A 178 -22.64 -3.86 -4.22
C GLN A 178 -21.78 -2.65 -4.52
N ALA A 179 -22.36 -1.47 -4.43
CA ALA A 179 -21.61 -0.22 -4.53
C ALA A 179 -20.96 0.06 -3.17
N VAL A 180 -19.63 0.15 -3.16
CA VAL A 180 -18.82 0.50 -2.00
C VAL A 180 -18.37 1.95 -2.14
N SER A 181 -18.57 2.78 -1.11
CA SER A 181 -18.18 4.18 -1.17
C SER A 181 -16.66 4.36 -1.07
N ARG A 182 -16.15 5.50 -1.58
CA ARG A 182 -14.73 5.87 -1.40
C ARG A 182 -14.36 6.03 0.07
N GLU A 183 -15.24 6.63 0.83
CA GLU A 183 -15.08 6.84 2.27
C GLU A 183 -15.00 5.50 3.02
N GLU A 184 -15.89 4.58 2.71
CA GLU A 184 -15.91 3.23 3.29
C GLU A 184 -14.61 2.47 2.99
N LEU A 185 -14.13 2.49 1.75
CA LEU A 185 -12.84 1.90 1.39
C LEU A 185 -11.68 2.58 2.13
N LEU A 186 -11.70 3.91 2.21
CA LEU A 186 -10.67 4.68 2.87
C LEU A 186 -10.60 4.36 4.37
N ASN A 187 -11.75 4.33 5.04
CA ASN A 187 -11.83 4.01 6.46
C ASN A 187 -11.40 2.56 6.74
N THR A 188 -11.88 1.63 5.92
CA THR A 188 -11.60 0.19 6.14
C THR A 188 -10.16 -0.16 5.83
N VAL A 189 -9.63 0.31 4.69
CA VAL A 189 -8.31 -0.08 4.22
C VAL A 189 -7.21 0.81 4.80
N TRP A 190 -7.41 2.12 4.92
CA TRP A 190 -6.37 3.04 5.43
C TRP A 190 -6.57 3.43 6.90
N GLY A 191 -7.76 3.22 7.47
CA GLY A 191 -8.06 3.53 8.88
C GLY A 191 -8.21 5.03 9.13
N PHE A 192 -8.64 5.80 8.14
CA PHE A 192 -8.90 7.23 8.31
C PHE A 192 -10.30 7.44 8.91
N GLU A 193 -10.38 8.06 10.08
CA GLU A 193 -11.65 8.42 10.74
C GLU A 193 -12.21 9.79 10.31
N SER A 194 -11.54 10.51 9.41
CA SER A 194 -11.95 11.83 8.94
C SER A 194 -11.92 11.92 7.41
N VAL A 195 -12.81 12.76 6.87
CA VAL A 195 -12.87 13.09 5.44
C VAL A 195 -11.57 13.78 5.03
N VAL A 196 -10.60 12.98 4.59
CA VAL A 196 -9.40 13.50 3.93
C VAL A 196 -9.66 13.41 2.44
N GLU A 197 -9.67 14.54 1.74
CA GLU A 197 -9.69 14.53 0.27
C GLU A 197 -8.43 13.84 -0.23
N THR A 198 -8.54 12.58 -0.56
CA THR A 198 -7.42 11.78 -1.06
C THR A 198 -7.88 10.96 -2.26
N ARG A 199 -7.03 10.88 -3.28
CA ARG A 199 -7.23 10.02 -4.45
C ARG A 199 -6.71 8.60 -4.24
N ALA A 200 -6.30 8.23 -3.02
CA ALA A 200 -5.70 6.93 -2.72
C ALA A 200 -6.57 5.75 -3.18
N THR A 201 -7.89 5.82 -2.98
CA THR A 201 -8.83 4.79 -3.45
C THR A 201 -8.90 4.71 -4.97
N ASP A 202 -9.04 5.87 -5.66
CA ASP A 202 -9.16 5.94 -7.12
C ASP A 202 -7.89 5.41 -7.81
N ASP A 203 -6.71 5.75 -7.30
CA ASP A 203 -5.44 5.31 -7.86
C ASP A 203 -5.15 3.84 -7.59
N THR A 204 -5.50 3.35 -6.40
CA THR A 204 -5.42 1.92 -6.11
C THR A 204 -6.35 1.12 -7.02
N VAL A 205 -7.59 1.58 -7.22
CA VAL A 205 -8.54 0.95 -8.15
C VAL A 205 -8.02 1.02 -9.60
N ARG A 206 -7.39 2.12 -10.02
CA ARG A 206 -6.78 2.23 -11.34
C ARG A 206 -5.69 1.16 -11.55
N ARG A 207 -4.80 0.97 -10.57
CA ARG A 207 -3.77 -0.07 -10.62
C ARG A 207 -4.36 -1.48 -10.60
N LEU A 208 -5.39 -1.71 -9.78
CA LEU A 208 -6.11 -2.98 -9.78
C LEU A 208 -6.70 -3.30 -11.14
N ARG A 209 -7.35 -2.33 -11.81
CA ARG A 209 -7.86 -2.50 -13.17
C ARG A 209 -6.77 -2.91 -14.17
N GLN A 210 -5.57 -2.30 -14.07
CA GLN A 210 -4.43 -2.66 -14.91
C GLN A 210 -3.96 -4.09 -14.65
N LYS A 211 -3.93 -4.54 -13.39
CA LYS A 211 -3.51 -5.90 -13.01
C LYS A 211 -4.56 -6.96 -13.32
N LEU A 212 -5.83 -6.60 -13.27
CA LEU A 212 -6.94 -7.46 -13.68
C LEU A 212 -6.99 -7.62 -15.19
N GLY A 213 -6.62 -6.60 -15.98
CA GLY A 213 -6.59 -6.65 -17.44
C GLY A 213 -7.94 -7.07 -18.03
N GLU A 214 -7.92 -7.97 -18.99
CA GLU A 214 -9.10 -8.59 -19.63
C GLU A 214 -9.60 -9.80 -18.81
N SER A 215 -9.79 -9.62 -17.49
CA SER A 215 -10.31 -10.70 -16.63
C SER A 215 -11.85 -10.81 -16.73
N SER A 216 -12.39 -11.87 -16.14
CA SER A 216 -13.84 -12.11 -16.04
C SER A 216 -14.57 -11.13 -15.09
N VAL A 217 -13.87 -10.14 -14.55
CA VAL A 217 -14.43 -9.16 -13.62
C VAL A 217 -13.98 -7.76 -14.00
N ASN A 218 -14.80 -6.77 -13.64
CA ASN A 218 -14.52 -5.36 -13.80
C ASN A 218 -14.81 -4.61 -12.49
N ILE A 219 -13.96 -3.65 -12.14
CA ILE A 219 -14.25 -2.70 -11.07
C ILE A 219 -14.92 -1.47 -11.71
N ALA A 220 -16.24 -1.44 -11.73
CA ALA A 220 -17.00 -0.33 -12.28
C ALA A 220 -16.97 0.89 -11.36
N ALA A 221 -16.93 2.09 -11.94
CA ALA A 221 -17.12 3.32 -11.17
C ALA A 221 -18.62 3.58 -10.98
N VAL A 222 -19.02 3.81 -9.73
CA VAL A 222 -20.36 4.31 -9.38
C VAL A 222 -20.26 5.82 -9.20
N TRP A 223 -20.80 6.55 -10.15
CA TRP A 223 -20.60 7.99 -10.26
C TRP A 223 -21.01 8.74 -8.99
N GLY A 224 -20.13 9.64 -8.51
CA GLY A 224 -20.34 10.41 -7.28
C GLY A 224 -20.32 9.61 -5.97
N TYR A 225 -20.15 8.26 -6.03
CA TYR A 225 -20.22 7.41 -4.84
C TYR A 225 -18.91 6.61 -4.61
N GLY A 226 -18.57 5.70 -5.51
CA GLY A 226 -17.41 4.82 -5.29
C GLY A 226 -17.20 3.80 -6.39
N PHE A 227 -17.08 2.54 -6.00
CA PHE A 227 -16.73 1.44 -6.90
C PHE A 227 -17.58 0.21 -6.64
N ARG A 228 -17.72 -0.64 -7.65
CA ARG A 228 -18.38 -1.94 -7.57
C ARG A 228 -17.59 -2.97 -8.38
N LEU A 229 -17.34 -4.12 -7.78
CA LEU A 229 -16.81 -5.27 -8.51
C LEU A 229 -17.98 -6.05 -9.10
N GLU A 230 -17.92 -6.30 -10.39
CA GLU A 230 -18.96 -7.01 -11.13
C GLU A 230 -18.34 -8.00 -12.13
N GLU A 231 -19.07 -9.08 -12.44
CA GLU A 231 -18.64 -10.01 -13.48
C GLU A 231 -18.80 -9.37 -14.87
N THR A 232 -17.78 -9.57 -15.71
CA THR A 232 -17.84 -9.18 -17.13
C THR A 232 -18.61 -10.26 -17.89
N LYS A 233 -19.69 -9.86 -18.54
CA LYS A 233 -20.50 -10.76 -19.40
C LYS A 233 -19.77 -11.13 -20.67
#